data_589b6dd6a0f52c19b3b9b1c1690af86a
#
_entry.id   589b6dd6a0f52c19b3b9b1c1690af86a
#
_cell.length_a   1.000
_cell.length_b   1.000
_cell.length_c   1.000
_cell.angle_alpha   90.00
_cell.angle_beta   90.00
_cell.angle_gamma   90.00
#
_symmetry.space_group_name_H-M   'P 1'
#
loop_
_entity.id
_entity.type
_entity.pdbx_description
1 polymer ?
#
loop_
_entity_poly.entity_id
_entity_poly.type
_entity_poly.pdbx_seq_one_letter_code
_entity_poly.pdbx_strand_id
1 'polypeptide(L)'
;SQFGRHAGSCQPTDNDVLDTWVPEVATDDDLDQDILIRIKDMQEKVMVIRQNIMDKQRVVSNLLKSGMFPKDLIQRLTMVIKDINSLFEYIRFGFDRLDYLQDTFLGLVNLQQNKIIKIFTVVSVIFMPPTLIASMYGMNFKFMPELSWRYGYPFSIALMVAFAGAVLLYFRRKKWL
;
A
#
# COMPACT_ATOMS: atom_id res chain seq x y z
N SER A 1 -59.32 36.02 -0.84
CA SER A 1 -58.51 36.54 0.29
C SER A 1 -57.85 35.40 1.06
N GLN A 2 -56.62 35.60 1.25
CA GLN A 2 -55.64 34.95 2.14
C GLN A 2 -54.76 33.92 1.52
N PHE A 3 -53.63 34.43 1.15
CA PHE A 3 -52.29 33.83 1.02
C PHE A 3 -51.87 33.23 2.36
N GLY A 4 -51.44 31.95 2.33
CA GLY A 4 -50.68 31.30 3.38
C GLY A 4 -49.40 30.70 2.81
N ARG A 5 -48.29 31.44 2.90
CA ARG A 5 -46.92 30.98 2.63
C ARG A 5 -46.49 30.02 3.73
N HIS A 6 -46.27 28.77 3.41
CA HIS A 6 -45.43 27.89 4.22
C HIS A 6 -44.04 27.82 3.55
N ALA A 7 -43.14 28.65 4.06
CA ALA A 7 -41.69 28.48 3.86
C ALA A 7 -41.26 27.33 4.77
N GLY A 8 -41.12 26.15 4.20
CA GLY A 8 -40.41 25.04 4.83
C GLY A 8 -38.93 25.35 4.81
N SER A 9 -38.41 25.79 5.96
CA SER A 9 -36.97 25.87 6.19
C SER A 9 -36.42 24.46 6.23
N CYS A 10 -35.76 24.05 5.15
CA CYS A 10 -34.89 22.89 5.15
C CYS A 10 -33.66 23.25 6.01
N GLN A 11 -33.70 22.91 7.30
CA GLN A 11 -32.49 22.86 8.10
C GLN A 11 -31.68 21.63 7.66
N PRO A 12 -30.42 21.78 7.27
CA PRO A 12 -29.55 20.61 7.04
C PRO A 12 -29.46 19.85 8.36
N THR A 13 -29.72 18.55 8.32
CA THR A 13 -29.55 17.67 9.46
C THR A 13 -28.08 17.67 9.87
N ASP A 14 -27.80 17.66 11.16
CA ASP A 14 -26.46 17.70 11.75
C ASP A 14 -25.50 16.61 11.18
N ASN A 15 -26.03 15.56 10.59
CA ASN A 15 -25.27 14.51 9.92
C ASN A 15 -24.68 14.96 8.57
N ASP A 16 -25.38 15.80 7.80
CA ASP A 16 -24.87 16.30 6.51
C ASP A 16 -23.67 17.27 6.69
N VAL A 17 -23.59 17.92 7.85
CA VAL A 17 -22.48 18.84 8.17
C VAL A 17 -21.25 18.07 8.62
N LEU A 18 -21.42 16.92 9.26
CA LEU A 18 -20.30 16.06 9.69
C LEU A 18 -19.66 15.33 8.52
N ASP A 19 -20.44 14.90 7.52
CA ASP A 19 -19.92 14.24 6.32
C ASP A 19 -19.15 15.20 5.41
N THR A 20 -19.38 16.51 5.50
CA THR A 20 -18.69 17.52 4.67
C THR A 20 -17.34 17.96 5.27
N TRP A 21 -17.05 17.66 6.54
CA TRP A 21 -15.86 18.10 7.27
C TRP A 21 -14.91 16.97 7.69
N VAL A 22 -15.24 15.74 7.41
CA VAL A 22 -14.26 14.67 7.46
C VAL A 22 -13.54 14.70 6.11
N PRO A 23 -12.30 15.24 5.99
CA PRO A 23 -11.49 14.94 4.84
C PRO A 23 -11.44 13.42 4.84
N GLU A 24 -11.85 12.80 3.74
CA GLU A 24 -11.59 11.39 3.45
C GLU A 24 -10.08 11.24 3.67
N VAL A 25 -9.72 10.81 4.88
CA VAL A 25 -8.34 10.47 5.22
C VAL A 25 -8.12 9.24 4.37
N ALA A 26 -7.59 9.46 3.16
CA ALA A 26 -7.09 8.40 2.32
C ALA A 26 -6.25 7.53 3.24
N THR A 27 -6.72 6.33 3.51
CA THR A 27 -5.96 5.39 4.32
C THR A 27 -4.64 5.17 3.60
N ASP A 28 -3.55 4.92 4.32
CA ASP A 28 -2.25 4.61 3.69
C ASP A 28 -2.41 3.54 2.59
N ASP A 29 -3.35 2.62 2.75
CA ASP A 29 -3.72 1.57 1.80
C ASP A 29 -4.33 2.13 0.50
N ASP A 30 -5.19 3.16 0.57
CA ASP A 30 -5.79 3.80 -0.61
C ASP A 30 -4.74 4.59 -1.40
N LEU A 31 -3.80 5.23 -0.69
CA LEU A 31 -2.68 5.94 -1.31
C LEU A 31 -1.73 4.98 -2.03
N ASP A 32 -1.44 3.83 -1.44
CA ASP A 32 -0.59 2.80 -2.01
C ASP A 32 -1.22 2.21 -3.28
N GLN A 33 -2.54 1.99 -3.28
CA GLN A 33 -3.27 1.53 -4.47
C GLN A 33 -3.28 2.58 -5.58
N ASP A 34 -3.49 3.87 -5.26
CA ASP A 34 -3.48 4.95 -6.27
C ASP A 34 -2.11 5.07 -6.94
N ILE A 35 -1.02 4.95 -6.19
CA ILE A 35 0.34 4.96 -6.74
C ILE A 35 0.55 3.79 -7.73
N LEU A 36 0.12 2.59 -7.39
CA LEU A 36 0.24 1.41 -8.27
C LEU A 36 -0.59 1.58 -9.54
N ILE A 37 -1.81 2.12 -9.43
CA ILE A 37 -2.67 2.40 -10.59
C ILE A 37 -2.01 3.43 -11.51
N ARG A 38 -1.41 4.49 -10.96
CA ARG A 38 -0.70 5.51 -11.74
C ARG A 38 0.53 4.96 -12.46
N ILE A 39 1.30 4.12 -11.80
CA ILE A 39 2.47 3.45 -12.43
C ILE A 39 1.98 2.59 -13.60
N LYS A 40 0.93 1.80 -13.41
CA LYS A 40 0.33 0.96 -14.46
C LYS A 40 -0.19 1.78 -15.65
N ASP A 41 -0.89 2.88 -15.38
CA ASP A 41 -1.39 3.79 -16.43
C ASP A 41 -0.23 4.41 -17.24
N MET A 42 0.87 4.78 -16.56
CA MET A 42 2.08 5.27 -17.24
C MET A 42 2.74 4.17 -18.09
N GLN A 43 2.84 2.93 -17.60
CA GLN A 43 3.38 1.80 -18.37
C GLN A 43 2.53 1.55 -19.62
N GLU A 44 1.20 1.58 -19.52
CA GLU A 44 0.30 1.40 -20.64
C GLU A 44 0.48 2.51 -21.68
N LYS A 45 0.56 3.77 -21.27
CA LYS A 45 0.83 4.91 -22.15
C LYS A 45 2.17 4.78 -22.87
N VAL A 46 3.22 4.39 -22.17
CA VAL A 46 4.55 4.16 -22.76
C VAL A 46 4.49 3.03 -23.80
N MET A 47 3.73 1.96 -23.52
CA MET A 47 3.55 0.85 -24.47
C MET A 47 2.82 1.29 -25.75
N VAL A 48 1.76 2.09 -25.62
CA VAL A 48 1.04 2.66 -26.79
C VAL A 48 1.94 3.57 -27.61
N ILE A 49 2.74 4.42 -26.96
CA ILE A 49 3.71 5.29 -27.65
C ILE A 49 4.74 4.44 -28.40
N ARG A 50 5.29 3.41 -27.76
CA ARG A 50 6.24 2.48 -28.39
C ARG A 50 5.64 1.85 -29.65
N GLN A 51 4.41 1.36 -29.59
CA GLN A 51 3.74 0.74 -30.72
C GLN A 51 3.54 1.72 -31.88
N ASN A 52 3.08 2.93 -31.60
CA ASN A 52 2.93 4.00 -32.58
C ASN A 52 4.25 4.36 -33.29
N ILE A 53 5.35 4.38 -32.55
CA ILE A 53 6.67 4.66 -33.11
C ILE A 53 7.17 3.49 -33.97
N MET A 54 6.93 2.24 -33.56
CA MET A 54 7.26 1.05 -34.35
C MET A 54 6.54 1.05 -35.69
N ASP A 55 5.26 1.40 -35.76
CA ASP A 55 4.49 1.48 -36.99
C ASP A 55 5.04 2.55 -37.90
N LYS A 56 5.39 3.73 -37.38
CA LYS A 56 6.03 4.81 -38.17
C LYS A 56 7.39 4.40 -38.68
N GLN A 57 8.21 3.72 -37.88
CA GLN A 57 9.51 3.20 -38.32
C GLN A 57 9.35 2.21 -39.49
N ARG A 58 8.35 1.31 -39.39
CA ARG A 58 8.06 0.33 -40.45
C ARG A 58 7.71 1.03 -41.75
N VAL A 59 6.86 2.06 -41.71
CA VAL A 59 6.48 2.85 -42.90
C VAL A 59 7.70 3.52 -43.51
N VAL A 60 8.51 4.23 -42.72
CA VAL A 60 9.72 4.92 -43.23
C VAL A 60 10.73 3.93 -43.79
N SER A 61 10.92 2.78 -43.15
CA SER A 61 11.82 1.73 -43.65
C SER A 61 11.34 1.13 -44.98
N ASN A 62 10.03 0.94 -45.15
CA ASN A 62 9.47 0.45 -46.41
C ASN A 62 9.61 1.48 -47.53
N LEU A 63 9.44 2.77 -47.24
CA LEU A 63 9.69 3.85 -48.17
C LEU A 63 11.14 3.87 -48.65
N LEU A 64 12.10 3.71 -47.75
CA LEU A 64 13.53 3.61 -48.10
C LEU A 64 13.84 2.43 -49.02
N LYS A 65 13.18 1.27 -48.78
CA LYS A 65 13.38 0.06 -49.61
C LYS A 65 12.78 0.17 -50.99
N SER A 66 11.82 1.05 -51.23
CA SER A 66 11.16 1.20 -52.54
C SER A 66 12.07 1.72 -53.65
N GLY A 67 13.18 2.36 -53.29
CA GLY A 67 14.20 2.83 -54.26
C GLY A 67 13.77 3.94 -55.20
N MET A 68 12.54 4.45 -55.06
CA MET A 68 11.93 5.45 -55.99
C MET A 68 12.30 6.90 -55.67
N PHE A 69 13.14 7.13 -54.63
CA PHE A 69 13.40 8.49 -54.14
C PHE A 69 14.78 9.02 -54.55
N PRO A 70 14.93 10.35 -54.78
CA PRO A 70 16.21 11.00 -54.98
C PRO A 70 17.16 10.76 -53.81
N LYS A 71 18.48 10.74 -54.10
CA LYS A 71 19.54 10.48 -53.07
C LYS A 71 19.45 11.42 -51.88
N ASP A 72 19.09 12.68 -52.08
CA ASP A 72 18.94 13.66 -51.00
C ASP A 72 17.82 13.27 -50.04
N LEU A 73 16.68 12.78 -50.54
CA LEU A 73 15.57 12.34 -49.73
C LEU A 73 15.87 11.05 -48.94
N ILE A 74 16.62 10.14 -49.58
CA ILE A 74 17.09 8.90 -48.92
C ILE A 74 17.98 9.23 -47.73
N GLN A 75 18.86 10.23 -47.87
CA GLN A 75 19.72 10.66 -46.78
C GLN A 75 18.91 11.25 -45.60
N ARG A 76 17.91 12.08 -45.89
CA ARG A 76 17.00 12.64 -44.86
C ARG A 76 16.17 11.55 -44.16
N LEU A 77 15.62 10.60 -44.90
CA LEU A 77 14.88 9.47 -44.35
C LEU A 77 15.76 8.57 -43.46
N THR A 78 17.03 8.40 -43.82
CA THR A 78 18.00 7.66 -42.98
C THR A 78 18.26 8.37 -41.68
N MET A 79 18.34 9.71 -41.68
CA MET A 79 18.43 10.46 -40.39
C MET A 79 17.18 10.27 -39.54
N VAL A 80 15.99 10.32 -40.11
CA VAL A 80 14.73 10.08 -39.39
C VAL A 80 14.71 8.68 -38.75
N ILE A 81 15.19 7.65 -39.43
CA ILE A 81 15.28 6.31 -38.85
C ILE A 81 16.26 6.30 -37.67
N LYS A 82 17.37 7.00 -37.79
CA LYS A 82 18.34 7.11 -36.66
C LYS A 82 17.71 7.80 -35.44
N ASP A 83 16.95 8.87 -35.69
CA ASP A 83 16.23 9.58 -34.61
C ASP A 83 15.15 8.70 -33.97
N ILE A 84 14.40 7.94 -34.78
CA ILE A 84 13.41 6.97 -34.30
C ILE A 84 14.09 5.89 -33.39
N ASN A 85 15.26 5.36 -33.80
CA ASN A 85 15.99 4.40 -33.02
C ASN A 85 16.45 5.00 -31.68
N SER A 86 16.90 6.24 -31.67
CA SER A 86 17.23 6.94 -30.41
C SER A 86 16.01 7.09 -29.51
N LEU A 87 14.84 7.39 -30.04
CA LEU A 87 13.59 7.45 -29.28
C LEU A 87 13.22 6.08 -28.68
N PHE A 88 13.50 4.98 -29.39
CA PHE A 88 13.27 3.65 -28.85
C PHE A 88 14.12 3.38 -27.60
N GLU A 89 15.37 3.78 -27.60
CA GLU A 89 16.24 3.62 -26.41
C GLU A 89 15.72 4.45 -25.22
N TYR A 90 15.24 5.68 -25.44
CA TYR A 90 14.63 6.49 -24.40
C TYR A 90 13.34 5.87 -23.85
N ILE A 91 12.50 5.31 -24.70
CA ILE A 91 11.25 4.66 -24.30
C ILE A 91 11.56 3.40 -23.49
N ARG A 92 12.54 2.61 -23.94
CA ARG A 92 12.99 1.42 -23.20
C ARG A 92 13.52 1.79 -21.83
N PHE A 93 14.39 2.79 -21.75
CA PHE A 93 14.89 3.29 -20.47
C PHE A 93 13.77 3.80 -19.56
N GLY A 94 12.79 4.51 -20.11
CA GLY A 94 11.61 4.97 -19.37
C GLY A 94 10.78 3.81 -18.80
N PHE A 95 10.59 2.75 -19.61
CA PHE A 95 9.87 1.56 -19.17
C PHE A 95 10.61 0.82 -18.07
N ASP A 96 11.90 0.56 -18.25
CA ASP A 96 12.76 -0.11 -17.27
C ASP A 96 12.78 0.66 -15.93
N ARG A 97 12.73 2.00 -16.00
CA ARG A 97 12.64 2.85 -14.81
C ARG A 97 11.29 2.73 -14.09
N LEU A 98 10.19 2.66 -14.85
CA LEU A 98 8.85 2.46 -14.27
C LEU A 98 8.73 1.09 -13.58
N ASP A 99 9.28 0.06 -14.21
CA ASP A 99 9.34 -1.30 -13.67
C ASP A 99 10.13 -1.34 -12.36
N TYR A 100 11.32 -0.73 -12.35
CA TYR A 100 12.12 -0.57 -11.14
C TYR A 100 11.38 0.19 -10.02
N LEU A 101 10.65 1.24 -10.37
CA LEU A 101 9.85 2.00 -9.39
C LEU A 101 8.73 1.14 -8.80
N GLN A 102 8.06 0.35 -9.62
CA GLN A 102 7.02 -0.59 -9.18
C GLN A 102 7.58 -1.62 -8.21
N ASP A 103 8.70 -2.27 -8.56
CA ASP A 103 9.34 -3.26 -7.69
C ASP A 103 9.81 -2.66 -6.37
N THR A 104 10.39 -1.46 -6.42
CA THR A 104 10.83 -0.73 -5.22
C THR A 104 9.64 -0.40 -4.33
N PHE A 105 8.54 0.06 -4.92
CA PHE A 105 7.32 0.39 -4.18
C PHE A 105 6.72 -0.85 -3.50
N LEU A 106 6.58 -1.96 -4.23
CA LEU A 106 6.11 -3.23 -3.66
C LEU A 106 7.03 -3.72 -2.54
N GLY A 107 8.34 -3.52 -2.68
CA GLY A 107 9.32 -3.79 -1.63
C GLY A 107 9.07 -2.96 -0.36
N LEU A 108 8.77 -1.67 -0.50
CA LEU A 108 8.45 -0.79 0.63
C LEU A 108 7.15 -1.20 1.33
N VAL A 109 6.10 -1.51 0.58
CA VAL A 109 4.81 -2.01 1.11
C VAL A 109 5.04 -3.30 1.91
N ASN A 110 5.82 -4.25 1.37
CA ASN A 110 6.17 -5.48 2.09
C ASN A 110 6.93 -5.22 3.39
N LEU A 111 7.87 -4.27 3.40
CA LEU A 111 8.58 -3.88 4.62
C LEU A 111 7.64 -3.27 5.66
N GLN A 112 6.70 -2.46 5.24
CA GLN A 112 5.69 -1.85 6.12
C GLN A 112 4.76 -2.92 6.71
N GLN A 113 4.25 -3.84 5.90
CA GLN A 113 3.44 -4.98 6.36
C GLN A 113 4.21 -5.85 7.36
N ASN A 114 5.47 -6.18 7.08
CA ASN A 114 6.30 -6.93 8.01
C ASN A 114 6.50 -6.22 9.35
N LYS A 115 6.59 -4.89 9.36
CA LYS A 115 6.67 -4.08 10.58
C LYS A 115 5.37 -4.18 11.39
N ILE A 116 4.21 -4.09 10.74
CA ILE A 116 2.90 -4.21 11.38
C ILE A 116 2.74 -5.61 11.97
N ILE A 117 2.99 -6.67 11.19
CA ILE A 117 2.91 -8.07 11.66
C ILE A 117 3.83 -8.27 12.87
N LYS A 118 5.03 -7.71 12.85
CA LYS A 118 5.98 -7.79 13.96
C LYS A 118 5.41 -7.17 15.23
N ILE A 119 4.80 -5.98 15.14
CA ILE A 119 4.18 -5.29 16.27
C ILE A 119 3.04 -6.15 16.85
N PHE A 120 2.12 -6.63 15.99
CA PHE A 120 1.02 -7.49 16.43
C PHE A 120 1.50 -8.78 17.08
N THR A 121 2.53 -9.40 16.50
CA THR A 121 3.12 -10.62 17.07
C THR A 121 3.70 -10.36 18.47
N VAL A 122 4.46 -9.29 18.64
CA VAL A 122 5.05 -8.93 19.94
C VAL A 122 3.96 -8.67 20.97
N VAL A 123 2.94 -7.89 20.62
CA VAL A 123 1.80 -7.59 21.52
C VAL A 123 1.07 -8.88 21.91
N SER A 124 0.73 -9.73 20.93
CA SER A 124 0.02 -10.99 21.18
C SER A 124 0.80 -11.92 22.10
N VAL A 125 2.11 -12.07 21.87
CA VAL A 125 2.96 -12.95 22.70
C VAL A 125 3.14 -12.41 24.12
N ILE A 126 3.12 -11.08 24.32
CA ILE A 126 3.17 -10.47 25.67
C ILE A 126 1.87 -10.73 26.43
N PHE A 127 0.71 -10.62 25.75
CA PHE A 127 -0.59 -10.75 26.42
C PHE A 127 -1.05 -12.20 26.59
N MET A 128 -0.56 -13.14 25.77
CA MET A 128 -0.99 -14.54 25.82
C MET A 128 -0.79 -15.22 27.18
N PRO A 129 0.40 -15.18 27.84
CA PRO A 129 0.57 -15.81 29.15
C PRO A 129 -0.30 -15.19 30.27
N PRO A 130 -0.38 -13.85 30.44
CA PRO A 130 -1.29 -13.24 31.39
C PRO A 130 -2.75 -13.62 31.16
N THR A 131 -3.21 -13.65 29.91
CA THR A 131 -4.58 -14.02 29.58
C THR A 131 -4.87 -15.49 29.94
N LEU A 132 -3.92 -16.39 29.66
CA LEU A 132 -4.04 -17.80 30.06
C LEU A 132 -4.17 -17.96 31.55
N ILE A 133 -3.33 -17.29 32.36
CA ILE A 133 -3.37 -17.31 33.80
C ILE A 133 -4.70 -16.77 34.32
N ALA A 134 -5.13 -15.60 33.82
CA ALA A 134 -6.41 -14.99 34.17
C ALA A 134 -7.60 -15.91 33.86
N SER A 135 -7.56 -16.57 32.72
CA SER A 135 -8.59 -17.53 32.28
C SER A 135 -8.64 -18.75 33.20
N MET A 136 -7.49 -19.31 33.58
CA MET A 136 -7.42 -20.45 34.52
C MET A 136 -8.00 -20.09 35.87
N TYR A 137 -7.65 -18.96 36.45
CA TYR A 137 -8.20 -18.50 37.73
C TYR A 137 -9.64 -17.98 37.66
N GLY A 138 -10.12 -17.64 36.47
CA GLY A 138 -11.52 -17.28 36.19
C GLY A 138 -12.46 -18.46 36.00
N MET A 139 -11.97 -19.70 36.01
CA MET A 139 -12.80 -20.90 35.85
C MET A 139 -13.58 -21.21 37.16
N ASN A 140 -14.85 -21.57 37.03
CA ASN A 140 -15.74 -21.86 38.15
C ASN A 140 -15.60 -23.33 38.66
N PHE A 141 -14.39 -23.76 38.97
CA PHE A 141 -14.20 -25.08 39.58
C PHE A 141 -14.45 -25.06 41.11
N LYS A 142 -15.15 -26.07 41.59
CA LYS A 142 -15.49 -26.19 43.05
C LYS A 142 -14.27 -26.47 43.97
N PHE A 143 -13.20 -27.03 43.42
CA PHE A 143 -11.99 -27.39 44.14
C PHE A 143 -10.76 -26.73 43.46
N MET A 144 -10.49 -25.51 43.87
CA MET A 144 -9.25 -24.78 43.53
C MET A 144 -8.56 -24.40 44.85
N PRO A 145 -7.56 -25.15 45.32
CA PRO A 145 -6.89 -24.89 46.60
C PRO A 145 -6.20 -23.53 46.62
N GLU A 146 -5.77 -23.02 45.46
CA GLU A 146 -5.11 -21.72 45.28
C GLU A 146 -6.05 -20.55 45.57
N LEU A 147 -7.37 -20.66 45.32
CA LEU A 147 -8.34 -19.61 45.60
C LEU A 147 -8.62 -19.45 47.11
N SER A 148 -8.45 -20.50 47.91
CA SER A 148 -8.60 -20.45 49.38
C SER A 148 -7.38 -19.88 50.08
N TRP A 149 -6.26 -19.69 49.37
CA TRP A 149 -5.04 -19.15 49.93
C TRP A 149 -5.07 -17.62 49.99
N ARG A 150 -4.78 -17.06 51.18
CA ARG A 150 -4.82 -15.60 51.43
C ARG A 150 -3.95 -14.79 50.48
N TYR A 151 -2.88 -15.37 49.95
CA TYR A 151 -1.95 -14.73 49.00
C TYR A 151 -2.15 -15.19 47.56
N GLY A 152 -3.17 -15.98 47.24
CA GLY A 152 -3.42 -16.51 45.90
C GLY A 152 -3.61 -15.40 44.84
N TYR A 153 -4.38 -14.37 45.17
CA TYR A 153 -4.60 -13.23 44.26
C TYR A 153 -3.32 -12.42 43.95
N PRO A 154 -2.57 -11.92 44.98
CA PRO A 154 -1.31 -11.22 44.67
C PRO A 154 -0.26 -12.11 44.00
N PHE A 155 -0.25 -13.42 44.27
CA PHE A 155 0.62 -14.36 43.61
C PHE A 155 0.30 -14.50 42.09
N SER A 156 -0.99 -14.61 41.72
CA SER A 156 -1.39 -14.69 40.33
C SER A 156 -1.03 -13.43 39.54
N ILE A 157 -1.20 -12.24 40.12
CA ILE A 157 -0.80 -10.98 39.50
C ILE A 157 0.73 -10.92 39.32
N ALA A 158 1.49 -11.30 40.36
CA ALA A 158 2.96 -11.34 40.29
C ALA A 158 3.43 -12.28 39.18
N LEU A 159 2.78 -13.44 39.03
CA LEU A 159 3.08 -14.41 37.98
C LEU A 159 2.80 -13.85 36.60
N MET A 160 1.65 -13.18 36.36
CA MET A 160 1.32 -12.53 35.10
C MET A 160 2.35 -11.48 34.72
N VAL A 161 2.73 -10.60 35.64
CA VAL A 161 3.74 -9.56 35.44
C VAL A 161 5.12 -10.15 35.17
N ALA A 162 5.49 -11.21 35.87
CA ALA A 162 6.76 -11.90 35.67
C ALA A 162 6.86 -12.52 34.25
N PHE A 163 5.81 -13.18 33.78
CA PHE A 163 5.78 -13.74 32.41
C PHE A 163 5.80 -12.64 31.36
N ALA A 164 4.99 -11.59 31.49
CA ALA A 164 4.99 -10.47 30.57
C ALA A 164 6.38 -9.79 30.51
N GLY A 165 7.00 -9.59 31.68
CA GLY A 165 8.36 -9.04 31.80
C GLY A 165 9.43 -9.93 31.17
N ALA A 166 9.35 -11.25 31.38
CA ALA A 166 10.28 -12.21 30.77
C ALA A 166 10.20 -12.19 29.24
N VAL A 167 8.99 -12.13 28.68
CA VAL A 167 8.76 -12.02 27.24
C VAL A 167 9.32 -10.71 26.69
N LEU A 168 9.06 -9.58 27.35
CA LEU A 168 9.62 -8.27 26.97
C LEU A 168 11.15 -8.28 26.99
N LEU A 169 11.76 -8.84 28.02
CA LEU A 169 13.22 -8.96 28.11
C LEU A 169 13.80 -9.85 27.02
N TYR A 170 13.11 -10.92 26.64
CA TYR A 170 13.50 -11.79 25.56
C TYR A 170 13.50 -11.05 24.20
N PHE A 171 12.42 -10.33 23.88
CA PHE A 171 12.34 -9.55 22.63
C PHE A 171 13.36 -8.41 22.58
N ARG A 172 13.57 -7.73 23.71
CA ARG A 172 14.60 -6.67 23.82
C ARG A 172 16.01 -7.22 23.61
N ARG A 173 16.34 -8.40 24.16
CA ARG A 173 17.66 -9.05 23.93
C ARG A 173 17.86 -9.45 22.47
N LYS A 174 16.79 -9.87 21.79
CA LYS A 174 16.84 -10.23 20.36
C LYS A 174 16.80 -9.03 19.40
N LYS A 175 16.79 -7.80 19.90
CA LYS A 175 16.67 -6.57 19.10
C LYS A 175 15.44 -6.58 18.17
N TRP A 176 14.35 -7.17 18.64
CA TRP A 176 13.09 -7.19 17.93
C TRP A 176 12.21 -5.97 18.26
N LEU A 177 12.52 -5.31 19.33
CA LEU A 177 11.98 -4.02 19.77
C LEU A 177 13.02 -2.92 19.56
#